data_58d4c59fe52e6f98b75d883636ae2c65
#
_entry.id   58d4c59fe52e6f98b75d883636ae2c65
#
_cell.length_a   1.000
_cell.length_b   1.000
_cell.length_c   1.000
_cell.angle_alpha   90.00
_cell.angle_beta   90.00
_cell.angle_gamma   90.00
#
_symmetry.space_group_name_H-M   'P 1'
#
loop_
_entity.id
_entity.type
_entity.pdbx_description
1 polymer ?
#
loop_
_entity_poly.entity_id
_entity_poly.type
_entity_poly.pdbx_seq_one_letter_code
_entity_poly.pdbx_strand_id
1 'polypeptide(L)'
;MTKREMITAIQLQEAQAFLRLKEIEAEYGAHSPLTKTARTTFSAVYGLMESLGIRSDFKLPETQRAIDLITFKIKYGRVPVQ
;
A
#
# COMPACT_ATOMS: atom_id res chain seq x y z
N MET A 1 -18.39 -11.14 -1.06
CA MET A 1 -16.92 -11.06 -0.97
C MET A 1 -16.41 -12.16 -0.06
N THR A 2 -15.45 -12.95 -0.51
CA THR A 2 -14.86 -13.99 0.32
C THR A 2 -13.87 -13.38 1.31
N LYS A 3 -13.55 -14.14 2.37
CA LYS A 3 -12.55 -13.71 3.35
C LYS A 3 -11.19 -13.43 2.68
N ARG A 4 -10.81 -14.29 1.72
CA ARG A 4 -9.54 -14.14 0.99
C ARG A 4 -9.53 -12.85 0.15
N GLU A 5 -10.63 -12.54 -0.53
CA GLU A 5 -10.76 -11.30 -1.29
C GLU A 5 -10.69 -10.06 -0.38
N MET A 6 -11.31 -10.13 0.79
CA MET A 6 -11.26 -9.05 1.77
C MET A 6 -9.84 -8.81 2.28
N ILE A 7 -9.11 -9.88 2.61
CA ILE A 7 -7.73 -9.79 3.05
C ILE A 7 -6.87 -9.17 1.95
N THR A 8 -7.02 -9.63 0.72
CA THR A 8 -6.29 -9.10 -0.44
C THR A 8 -6.55 -7.61 -0.61
N ALA A 9 -7.82 -7.19 -0.54
CA ALA A 9 -8.19 -5.78 -0.70
C ALA A 9 -7.53 -4.90 0.38
N ILE A 10 -7.56 -5.34 1.64
CA ILE A 10 -6.99 -4.58 2.75
C ILE A 10 -5.47 -4.53 2.67
N GLN A 11 -4.83 -5.65 2.36
CA GLN A 11 -3.37 -5.68 2.17
C GLN A 11 -2.94 -4.78 1.01
N LEU A 12 -3.73 -4.74 -0.06
CA LEU A 12 -3.45 -3.87 -1.19
C LEU A 12 -3.59 -2.39 -0.81
N GLN A 13 -4.60 -2.04 -0.01
CA GLN A 13 -4.77 -0.68 0.49
C GLN A 13 -3.57 -0.25 1.35
N GLU A 14 -3.10 -1.12 2.23
CA GLU A 14 -1.93 -0.84 3.06
C GLU A 14 -0.70 -0.60 2.19
N ALA A 15 -0.47 -1.45 1.18
CA ALA A 15 0.67 -1.32 0.28
C ALA A 15 0.60 -0.03 -0.54
N GLN A 16 -0.57 0.31 -1.06
CA GLN A 16 -0.77 1.55 -1.82
C GLN A 16 -0.51 2.78 -0.95
N ALA A 17 -1.02 2.77 0.28
CA ALA A 17 -0.80 3.87 1.21
C ALA A 17 0.68 4.04 1.54
N PHE A 18 1.40 2.94 1.72
CA PHE A 18 2.84 2.96 2.00
C PHE A 18 3.63 3.51 0.81
N LEU A 19 3.34 3.02 -0.40
CA LEU A 19 4.04 3.47 -1.61
C LEU A 19 3.78 4.95 -1.87
N ARG A 20 2.53 5.39 -1.67
CA ARG A 20 2.18 6.80 -1.81
C ARG A 20 2.90 7.67 -0.79
N LEU A 21 3.00 7.20 0.46
CA LEU A 21 3.76 7.90 1.49
C LEU A 21 5.22 8.08 1.08
N LYS A 22 5.86 7.01 0.57
CA LYS A 22 7.25 7.07 0.12
C LYS A 22 7.45 8.03 -1.05
N GLU A 23 6.53 8.03 -1.99
CA GLU A 23 6.56 8.93 -3.14
C GLU A 23 6.45 10.39 -2.70
N ILE A 24 5.49 10.70 -1.83
CA ILE A 24 5.25 12.06 -1.32
C ILE A 24 6.44 12.52 -0.47
N GLU A 25 6.97 11.64 0.38
CA GLU A 25 8.13 11.96 1.21
C GLU A 25 9.37 12.28 0.35
N ALA A 26 9.57 11.52 -0.74
CA ALA A 26 10.69 11.75 -1.66
C ALA A 26 10.56 13.09 -2.38
N GLU A 27 9.33 13.51 -2.71
CA GLU A 27 9.09 14.76 -3.45
C GLU A 27 9.05 15.99 -2.56
N TYR A 28 8.41 15.90 -1.39
CA TYR A 28 8.13 17.07 -0.53
C TYR A 28 8.89 17.07 0.78
N GLY A 29 9.60 16.00 1.13
CA GLY A 29 10.34 15.87 2.37
C GLY A 29 9.50 15.33 3.54
N ALA A 30 10.18 14.85 4.57
CA ALA A 30 9.55 14.17 5.70
C ALA A 30 8.66 15.09 6.57
N HIS A 31 8.90 16.40 6.53
CA HIS A 31 8.20 17.37 7.38
C HIS A 31 7.09 18.11 6.65
N SER A 32 6.85 17.83 5.38
CA SER A 32 5.79 18.46 4.61
C SER A 32 4.41 18.08 5.18
N PRO A 33 3.43 19.03 5.17
CA PRO A 33 2.04 18.70 5.53
C PRO A 33 1.46 17.56 4.70
N LEU A 34 1.83 17.46 3.41
CA LEU A 34 1.38 16.36 2.54
C LEU A 34 1.92 15.02 3.02
N THR A 35 3.18 14.97 3.44
CA THR A 35 3.80 13.77 3.99
C THR A 35 3.13 13.36 5.30
N LYS A 36 2.81 14.32 6.17
CA LYS A 36 2.12 14.04 7.42
C LYS A 36 0.73 13.46 7.18
N THR A 37 -0.01 13.99 6.22
CA THR A 37 -1.32 13.47 5.83
C THR A 37 -1.22 12.05 5.28
N ALA A 38 -0.26 11.78 4.41
CA ALA A 38 -0.03 10.45 3.86
C ALA A 38 0.36 9.45 4.94
N ARG A 39 1.15 9.87 5.93
CA ARG A 39 1.53 9.04 7.07
C ARG A 39 0.33 8.69 7.94
N THR A 40 -0.55 9.65 8.18
CA THR A 40 -1.78 9.43 8.94
C THR A 40 -2.68 8.42 8.21
N THR A 41 -2.82 8.55 6.91
CA THR A 41 -3.60 7.61 6.09
C THR A 41 -3.02 6.19 6.18
N PHE A 42 -1.71 6.05 6.04
CA PHE A 42 -1.05 4.75 6.17
C PHE A 42 -1.27 4.15 7.56
N SER A 43 -1.11 4.94 8.62
CA SER A 43 -1.29 4.49 9.99
C SER A 43 -2.72 4.02 10.25
N ALA A 44 -3.71 4.69 9.67
CA ALA A 44 -5.12 4.30 9.82
C ALA A 44 -5.38 2.93 9.16
N VAL A 45 -4.85 2.70 7.96
CA VAL A 45 -5.01 1.41 7.27
C VAL A 45 -4.28 0.30 8.03
N TYR A 46 -3.07 0.57 8.50
CA TYR A 46 -2.29 -0.38 9.29
C TYR A 46 -3.01 -0.76 10.58
N GLY A 47 -3.57 0.23 11.28
CA GLY A 47 -4.34 -0.02 12.51
C GLY A 47 -5.58 -0.87 12.25
N LEU A 48 -6.25 -0.66 11.12
CA LEU A 48 -7.40 -1.48 10.72
C LEU A 48 -6.97 -2.93 10.48
N MET A 49 -5.84 -3.15 9.82
CA MET A 49 -5.31 -4.49 9.60
C MET A 49 -5.03 -5.21 10.92
N GLU A 50 -4.40 -4.52 11.88
CA GLU A 50 -4.14 -5.09 13.20
C GLU A 50 -5.44 -5.45 13.92
N SER A 51 -6.44 -4.58 13.87
CA SER A 51 -7.74 -4.82 14.50
C SER A 51 -8.44 -6.04 13.92
N LEU A 52 -8.22 -6.34 12.64
CA LEU A 52 -8.83 -7.49 11.96
C LEU A 52 -7.95 -8.75 12.03
N GLY A 53 -6.78 -8.66 12.67
CA GLY A 53 -5.85 -9.79 12.76
C GLY A 53 -5.19 -10.15 11.43
N ILE A 54 -5.12 -9.20 10.50
CA ILE A 54 -4.48 -9.41 9.20
C ILE A 54 -3.01 -9.03 9.31
N ARG A 55 -2.12 -9.95 8.93
CA ARG A 55 -0.67 -9.72 9.02
C ARG A 55 -0.20 -8.90 7.82
N SER A 56 0.65 -7.90 8.07
CA SER A 56 1.26 -7.12 7.01
C SER A 56 2.53 -7.75 6.46
N ASP A 57 3.16 -8.64 7.22
CA ASP A 57 4.39 -9.34 6.83
C ASP A 57 4.15 -10.56 5.96
N PHE A 58 2.90 -10.98 5.82
CA PHE A 58 2.53 -12.13 4.99
C PHE A 58 1.52 -11.66 3.93
N LYS A 59 1.93 -11.72 2.68
CA LYS A 59 1.07 -11.34 1.56
C LYS A 59 0.57 -12.58 0.85
N LEU A 60 -0.73 -12.60 0.53
CA LEU A 60 -1.26 -13.62 -0.37
C LEU A 60 -0.62 -13.48 -1.76
N PRO A 61 -0.48 -14.57 -2.55
CA PRO A 61 0.12 -14.48 -3.88
C PRO A 61 -0.55 -13.44 -4.79
N GLU A 62 -1.89 -13.34 -4.75
CA GLU A 62 -2.62 -12.37 -5.55
C GLU A 62 -2.34 -10.94 -5.09
N THR A 63 -2.15 -10.72 -3.77
CA THR A 63 -1.78 -9.42 -3.22
C THR A 63 -0.37 -9.03 -3.66
N GLN A 64 0.58 -9.95 -3.54
CA GLN A 64 1.97 -9.70 -3.94
C GLN A 64 2.07 -9.36 -5.42
N ARG A 65 1.32 -10.06 -6.27
CA ARG A 65 1.27 -9.78 -7.70
C ARG A 65 0.76 -8.37 -7.98
N ALA A 66 -0.30 -7.97 -7.29
CA ALA A 66 -0.87 -6.62 -7.44
C ALA A 66 0.12 -5.55 -6.97
N ILE A 67 0.82 -5.78 -5.86
CA ILE A 67 1.85 -4.86 -5.36
C ILE A 67 2.98 -4.72 -6.37
N ASP A 68 3.43 -5.82 -6.95
CA ASP A 68 4.48 -5.81 -7.95
C ASP A 68 4.09 -4.98 -9.18
N LEU A 69 2.84 -5.09 -9.63
CA LEU A 69 2.32 -4.28 -10.74
C LEU A 69 2.30 -2.80 -10.41
N ILE A 70 1.84 -2.44 -9.21
CA ILE A 70 1.78 -1.05 -8.75
C ILE A 70 3.20 -0.49 -8.64
N THR A 71 4.12 -1.23 -8.05
CA THR A 71 5.51 -0.82 -7.91
C THR A 71 6.15 -0.61 -9.27
N PHE A 72 5.90 -1.50 -10.22
CA PHE A 72 6.39 -1.36 -11.60
C PHE A 72 5.84 -0.09 -12.25
N LYS A 73 4.53 0.15 -12.10
CA LYS A 73 3.88 1.34 -12.67
C LYS A 73 4.48 2.63 -12.09
N ILE A 74 4.73 2.68 -10.80
CA ILE A 74 5.34 3.85 -10.15
C ILE A 74 6.76 4.06 -10.68
N LYS A 75 7.54 2.99 -10.76
CA LYS A 75 8.95 3.06 -11.15
C LYS A 75 9.12 3.41 -12.63
N TYR A 76 8.30 2.86 -13.51
CA TYR A 76 8.45 2.99 -14.97
C TYR A 76 7.36 3.81 -15.63
N GLY A 77 6.33 4.23 -14.88
CA GLY A 77 5.23 5.04 -15.39
C GLY A 77 4.27 4.30 -16.32
N ARG A 78 4.31 2.98 -16.33
CA ARG A 78 3.45 2.17 -17.21
C ARG A 78 3.23 0.78 -16.63
N VAL A 79 2.17 0.13 -17.12
CA VAL A 79 1.91 -1.28 -16.78
C VAL A 79 2.88 -2.16 -17.58
N PRO A 80 3.46 -3.21 -16.95
CA PRO A 80 4.36 -4.12 -17.66
C PRO A 80 3.65 -4.83 -18.80
N VAL A 81 4.33 -4.95 -19.92
CA VAL A 81 3.86 -5.74 -21.05
C VAL A 81 4.16 -7.20 -20.76
N GLN A 82 3.12 -8.02 -20.82
CA GLN A 82 3.26 -9.47 -20.61
C GLN A 82 3.57 -10.18 -21.92
#